data_43e46032528bc49b07ff86244921d557
#
_entry.id   43e46032528bc49b07ff86244921d557
#
_cell.length_a   1.000
_cell.length_b   1.000
_cell.length_c   1.000
_cell.angle_alpha   90.00
_cell.angle_beta   90.00
_cell.angle_gamma   90.00
#
_symmetry.space_group_name_H-M   'P 1'
#
loop_
_entity.id
_entity.type
_entity.pdbx_description
1 polymer ?
#
loop_
_entity_poly.entity_id
_entity_poly.type
_entity_poly.pdbx_seq_one_letter_code
_entity_poly.pdbx_strand_id
1 'polypeptide(L)'
;MRVLVLGLDSPLGFSLRAFAAPLMRHEIIGVDMDATRWRRERQVKKLIRRQSLDLILDARLVTQIDGVDPVGQPDLERTRWLASLAARERIPYFFLSSARVFSGTLTRPYRETDHPDATDPVGRTLIDVERVLTEALDEIFI
;
A
#
# COMPACT_ATOMS: atom_id res chain seq x y z
N MET A 1 -14.34 6.40 -11.73
CA MET A 1 -13.69 6.29 -10.41
C MET A 1 -12.38 7.05 -10.44
N ARG A 2 -12.07 7.72 -9.36
CA ARG A 2 -10.78 8.40 -9.13
C ARG A 2 -9.94 7.54 -8.19
N VAL A 3 -8.90 6.95 -8.72
CA VAL A 3 -8.06 5.98 -8.01
C VAL A 3 -6.70 6.61 -7.73
N LEU A 4 -6.38 6.74 -6.44
CA LEU A 4 -5.02 7.10 -6.03
C LEU A 4 -4.14 5.85 -6.07
N VAL A 5 -3.10 5.88 -6.89
CA VAL A 5 -2.10 4.81 -6.93
C VAL A 5 -0.81 5.29 -6.30
N LEU A 6 -0.43 4.64 -5.21
CA LEU A 6 0.83 4.84 -4.52
C LEU A 6 1.86 3.83 -5.06
N GLY A 7 3.05 4.28 -5.42
CA GLY A 7 4.05 3.47 -6.10
C GLY A 7 3.82 3.39 -7.62
N LEU A 8 3.29 4.45 -8.22
CA LEU A 8 3.03 4.52 -9.66
C LEU A 8 4.32 4.53 -10.50
N ASP A 9 5.43 4.87 -9.92
CA ASP A 9 6.80 4.82 -10.46
C ASP A 9 7.39 3.39 -10.51
N SER A 10 6.69 2.43 -9.93
CA SER A 10 7.07 1.02 -9.99
C SER A 10 6.71 0.35 -11.33
N PRO A 11 7.34 -0.80 -11.70
CA PRO A 11 6.94 -1.57 -12.88
C PRO A 11 5.44 -1.93 -12.89
N LEU A 12 4.89 -2.23 -11.72
CA LEU A 12 3.47 -2.50 -11.56
C LEU A 12 2.64 -1.24 -11.78
N GLY A 13 3.07 -0.09 -11.25
CA GLY A 13 2.42 1.19 -11.46
C GLY A 13 2.40 1.59 -12.93
N PHE A 14 3.50 1.39 -13.65
CA PHE A 14 3.56 1.59 -15.11
C PHE A 14 2.55 0.70 -15.84
N SER A 15 2.48 -0.58 -15.48
CA SER A 15 1.55 -1.54 -16.10
C SER A 15 0.11 -1.14 -15.84
N LEU A 16 -0.23 -0.76 -14.60
CA LEU A 16 -1.57 -0.28 -14.25
C LEU A 16 -1.96 0.97 -15.04
N ARG A 17 -1.04 1.92 -15.17
CA ARG A 17 -1.28 3.14 -15.94
C ARG A 17 -1.50 2.86 -17.42
N ALA A 18 -0.66 2.00 -18.00
CA ALA A 18 -0.78 1.61 -19.41
C ALA A 18 -2.09 0.87 -19.69
N PHE A 19 -2.53 0.01 -18.77
CA PHE A 19 -3.79 -0.72 -18.86
C PHE A 19 -5.00 0.19 -18.68
N ALA A 20 -4.97 1.12 -17.75
CA ALA A 20 -6.08 2.01 -17.45
C ALA A 20 -6.28 3.10 -18.51
N ALA A 21 -5.22 3.56 -19.18
CA ALA A 21 -5.26 4.65 -20.15
C ALA A 21 -6.27 4.42 -21.30
N PRO A 22 -6.33 3.24 -21.97
CA PRO A 22 -7.28 3.01 -23.05
C PRO A 22 -8.72 2.82 -22.58
N LEU A 23 -8.94 2.49 -21.31
CA LEU A 23 -10.28 2.21 -20.78
C LEU A 23 -11.10 3.48 -20.49
N MET A 24 -10.48 4.64 -20.38
CA MET A 24 -11.07 5.97 -20.13
C MET A 24 -12.17 6.03 -19.04
N ARG A 25 -12.35 4.96 -18.27
CA ARG A 25 -13.40 4.82 -17.24
C ARG A 25 -12.92 5.24 -15.85
N HIS A 26 -11.60 5.32 -15.67
CA HIS A 26 -10.98 5.58 -14.39
C HIS A 26 -9.91 6.67 -14.52
N GLU A 27 -9.93 7.62 -13.61
CA GLU A 27 -8.87 8.63 -13.47
C GLU A 27 -7.82 8.10 -12.50
N ILE A 28 -6.62 7.85 -12.99
CA ILE A 28 -5.48 7.42 -12.19
C ILE A 28 -4.72 8.64 -11.70
N ILE A 29 -4.65 8.81 -10.40
CA ILE A 29 -3.89 9.86 -9.74
C ILE A 29 -2.64 9.22 -9.15
N GLY A 30 -1.49 9.53 -9.73
CA GLY A 30 -0.20 9.09 -9.21
C GLY A 30 0.38 10.11 -8.23
N VAL A 31 1.13 9.61 -7.26
CA VAL A 31 1.91 10.44 -6.36
C VAL A 31 3.37 10.02 -6.44
N ASP A 32 4.23 11.01 -6.65
CA ASP A 32 5.67 10.85 -6.52
C ASP A 32 6.02 10.58 -5.05
N MET A 33 6.50 9.36 -4.78
CA MET A 33 6.82 8.89 -3.43
C MET A 33 8.09 9.55 -2.88
N ASP A 34 9.00 10.00 -3.74
CA ASP A 34 10.22 10.70 -3.34
C ASP A 34 9.97 12.18 -3.04
N ALA A 35 8.81 12.70 -3.39
CA ALA A 35 8.48 14.07 -3.09
C ALA A 35 8.50 14.35 -1.58
N THR A 36 9.07 15.47 -1.21
CA THR A 36 9.13 15.95 0.19
C THR A 36 7.77 15.99 0.89
N ARG A 37 6.69 15.97 0.12
CA ARG A 37 5.30 15.95 0.59
C ARG A 37 4.94 14.70 1.40
N TRP A 38 5.62 13.57 1.16
CA TRP A 38 5.37 12.32 1.87
C TRP A 38 6.13 12.20 3.21
N ARG A 39 6.97 13.16 3.52
CA ARG A 39 7.73 13.19 4.77
C ARG A 39 6.93 13.73 5.96
N ARG A 40 5.77 14.33 5.72
CA ARG A 40 4.95 14.96 6.78
C ARG A 40 3.48 14.55 6.65
N GLU A 41 2.94 13.97 7.70
CA GLU A 41 1.54 13.54 7.79
C GLU A 41 0.52 14.58 7.32
N ARG A 42 0.68 15.84 7.77
CA ARG A 42 -0.22 16.93 7.42
C ARG A 42 -0.31 17.19 5.91
N GLN A 43 0.80 17.02 5.21
CA GLN A 43 0.85 17.24 3.75
C GLN A 43 0.18 16.08 3.00
N VAL A 44 0.40 14.85 3.44
CA VAL A 44 -0.28 13.66 2.91
C VAL A 44 -1.79 13.81 3.04
N LYS A 45 -2.26 14.13 4.25
CA LYS A 45 -3.69 14.35 4.52
C LYS A 45 -4.30 15.46 3.65
N LYS A 46 -3.59 16.58 3.47
CA LYS A 46 -4.05 17.68 2.64
C LYS A 46 -4.14 17.30 1.16
N LEU A 47 -3.17 16.54 0.67
CA LEU A 47 -3.14 16.08 -0.72
C LEU A 47 -4.34 15.18 -1.02
N ILE A 48 -4.54 14.15 -0.21
CA ILE A 48 -5.59 13.14 -0.42
C ILE A 48 -6.99 13.76 -0.32
N ARG A 49 -7.25 14.58 0.69
CA ARG A 49 -8.56 15.24 0.85
C ARG A 49 -8.99 16.11 -0.31
N ARG A 50 -8.04 16.66 -1.07
CA ARG A 50 -8.34 17.52 -2.22
C ARG A 50 -8.73 16.75 -3.48
N GLN A 51 -8.53 15.44 -3.48
CA GLN A 51 -8.66 14.65 -4.69
C GLN A 51 -10.05 14.00 -4.88
N SER A 52 -10.90 13.95 -3.86
CA SER A 52 -12.21 13.27 -3.91
C SER A 52 -12.07 11.85 -4.45
N LEU A 53 -11.30 11.03 -3.75
CA LEU A 53 -10.93 9.69 -4.17
C LEU A 53 -12.05 8.68 -3.94
N ASP A 54 -12.20 7.75 -4.87
CA ASP A 54 -13.10 6.59 -4.74
C ASP A 54 -12.35 5.35 -4.24
N LEU A 55 -11.02 5.32 -4.39
CA LEU A 55 -10.18 4.18 -4.02
C LEU A 55 -8.73 4.60 -3.81
N ILE A 56 -8.06 3.97 -2.85
CA ILE A 56 -6.60 3.99 -2.72
C ILE A 56 -6.06 2.61 -3.07
N LEU A 57 -5.13 2.54 -4.02
CA LEU A 57 -4.35 1.35 -4.35
C LEU A 57 -2.90 1.59 -3.93
N ASP A 58 -2.46 0.85 -2.91
CA ASP A 58 -1.12 1.00 -2.34
C ASP A 58 -0.18 -0.11 -2.82
N ALA A 59 0.68 0.22 -3.76
CA ALA A 59 1.72 -0.65 -4.30
C ALA A 59 3.13 -0.20 -3.89
N ARG A 60 3.27 0.71 -2.92
CA ARG A 60 4.56 1.28 -2.52
C ARG A 60 5.58 0.22 -2.12
N LEU A 61 5.13 -0.74 -1.31
CA LEU A 61 6.04 -1.64 -0.63
C LEU A 61 6.48 -2.83 -1.49
N VAL A 62 5.71 -3.17 -2.52
CA VAL A 62 6.05 -4.29 -3.43
C VAL A 62 7.40 -4.09 -4.12
N THR A 63 7.77 -2.85 -4.42
CA THR A 63 9.01 -2.52 -5.11
C THR A 63 10.22 -2.33 -4.18
N GLN A 64 9.96 -2.17 -2.88
CA GLN A 64 11.01 -1.96 -1.87
C GLN A 64 11.47 -3.27 -1.21
N ILE A 65 10.79 -4.38 -1.47
CA ILE A 65 11.08 -5.66 -0.80
C ILE A 65 12.50 -6.15 -1.07
N ASP A 66 12.97 -5.99 -2.30
CA ASP A 66 14.31 -6.39 -2.74
C ASP A 66 15.18 -5.18 -3.12
N GLY A 67 14.77 -3.98 -2.71
CA GLY A 67 15.46 -2.73 -3.03
C GLY A 67 16.63 -2.41 -2.10
N VAL A 68 17.35 -1.34 -2.46
CA VAL A 68 18.46 -0.79 -1.65
C VAL A 68 17.96 -0.28 -0.30
N ASP A 69 16.74 0.27 -0.27
CA ASP A 69 16.07 0.72 0.95
C ASP A 69 14.91 -0.24 1.27
N PRO A 70 15.13 -1.27 2.08
CA PRO A 70 14.10 -2.24 2.41
C PRO A 70 12.96 -1.59 3.22
N VAL A 71 11.78 -2.19 3.14
CA VAL A 71 10.60 -1.78 3.92
C VAL A 71 10.96 -1.70 5.41
N GLY A 72 10.62 -0.57 6.05
CA GLY A 72 10.99 -0.31 7.43
C GLY A 72 10.00 0.58 8.19
N GLN A 73 10.41 1.04 9.37
CA GLN A 73 9.57 1.85 10.26
C GLN A 73 8.95 3.11 9.62
N PRO A 74 9.67 3.88 8.76
CA PRO A 74 9.07 5.03 8.08
C PRO A 74 7.88 4.65 7.20
N ASP A 75 7.89 3.47 6.61
CA ASP A 75 6.79 2.97 5.76
C ASP A 75 5.59 2.58 6.60
N LEU A 76 5.82 1.96 7.76
CA LEU A 76 4.77 1.66 8.72
C LEU A 76 4.09 2.93 9.23
N GLU A 77 4.85 3.98 9.56
CA GLU A 77 4.28 5.27 9.97
C GLU A 77 3.42 5.90 8.87
N ARG A 78 3.92 5.91 7.64
CA ARG A 78 3.14 6.41 6.49
C ARG A 78 1.86 5.62 6.27
N THR A 79 1.93 4.30 6.45
CA THR A 79 0.74 3.44 6.38
C THR A 79 -0.28 3.80 7.45
N ARG A 80 0.14 4.07 8.68
CA ARG A 80 -0.77 4.56 9.75
C ARG A 80 -1.47 5.87 9.37
N TRP A 81 -0.74 6.82 8.78
CA TRP A 81 -1.35 8.06 8.31
C TRP A 81 -2.38 7.84 7.21
N LEU A 82 -2.06 6.97 6.24
CA LEU A 82 -2.95 6.61 5.13
C LEU A 82 -4.19 5.88 5.63
N ALA A 83 -4.02 4.87 6.49
CA ALA A 83 -5.12 4.12 7.09
C ALA A 83 -6.08 5.03 7.87
N SER A 84 -5.53 5.85 8.77
CA SER A 84 -6.32 6.83 9.54
C SER A 84 -7.11 7.78 8.65
N LEU A 85 -6.54 8.18 7.51
CA LEU A 85 -7.21 9.06 6.58
C LEU A 85 -8.27 8.33 5.76
N ALA A 86 -7.96 7.14 5.24
CA ALA A 86 -8.91 6.33 4.48
C ALA A 86 -10.13 5.97 5.34
N ALA A 87 -9.93 5.55 6.59
CA ALA A 87 -11.01 5.30 7.54
C ALA A 87 -11.90 6.53 7.75
N ARG A 88 -11.29 7.69 8.00
CA ARG A 88 -12.03 8.93 8.25
C ARG A 88 -12.84 9.41 7.05
N GLU A 89 -12.28 9.32 5.87
CA GLU A 89 -12.90 9.76 4.61
C GLU A 89 -13.74 8.63 3.98
N ARG A 90 -13.77 7.44 4.59
CA ARG A 90 -14.47 6.23 4.11
C ARG A 90 -14.07 5.84 2.70
N ILE A 91 -12.76 5.85 2.43
CA ILE A 91 -12.19 5.49 1.14
C ILE A 91 -11.75 4.03 1.20
N PRO A 92 -12.28 3.13 0.35
CA PRO A 92 -11.81 1.76 0.24
C PRO A 92 -10.31 1.70 -0.05
N TYR A 93 -9.62 0.70 0.50
CA TYR A 93 -8.18 0.59 0.44
C TYR A 93 -7.75 -0.78 -0.09
N PHE A 94 -6.97 -0.78 -1.15
CA PHE A 94 -6.29 -1.95 -1.68
C PHE A 94 -4.82 -1.87 -1.33
N PHE A 95 -4.32 -2.87 -0.63
CA PHE A 95 -2.90 -3.01 -0.31
C PHE A 95 -2.29 -4.20 -1.02
N LEU A 96 -1.23 -3.98 -1.76
CA LEU A 96 -0.44 -5.05 -2.35
C LEU A 96 0.65 -5.47 -1.37
N SER A 97 0.44 -6.60 -0.71
CA SER A 97 1.39 -7.24 0.17
C SER A 97 2.32 -8.18 -0.60
N SER A 98 3.07 -9.00 0.11
CA SER A 98 4.02 -9.95 -0.45
C SER A 98 4.01 -11.27 0.31
N ALA A 99 4.29 -12.37 -0.38
CA ALA A 99 4.52 -13.67 0.22
C ALA A 99 5.66 -13.68 1.27
N ARG A 100 6.45 -12.63 1.36
CA ARG A 100 7.48 -12.46 2.42
C ARG A 100 6.92 -12.29 3.83
N VAL A 101 5.62 -12.16 3.99
CA VAL A 101 4.96 -12.26 5.30
C VAL A 101 5.03 -13.68 5.88
N PHE A 102 5.40 -14.66 5.07
CA PHE A 102 5.55 -16.06 5.48
C PHE A 102 7.01 -16.47 5.59
N SER A 103 7.32 -17.32 6.57
CA SER A 103 8.68 -17.83 6.82
C SER A 103 9.22 -18.80 5.76
N GLY A 104 8.33 -19.42 4.98
CA GLY A 104 8.71 -20.44 4.01
C GLY A 104 8.99 -21.82 4.65
N THR A 105 8.68 -22.02 5.92
CA THR A 105 9.04 -23.26 6.66
C THR A 105 8.01 -24.39 6.54
N LEU A 106 6.82 -24.10 6.00
CA LEU A 106 5.80 -25.14 5.82
C LEU A 106 6.18 -26.11 4.70
N THR A 107 5.88 -27.39 4.91
CA THR A 107 6.08 -28.45 3.89
C THR A 107 4.96 -28.54 2.86
N ARG A 108 3.93 -27.72 3.00
CA ARG A 108 2.80 -27.54 2.07
C ARG A 108 2.71 -26.09 1.58
N PRO A 109 1.99 -25.82 0.49
CA PRO A 109 1.68 -24.45 0.09
C PRO A 109 0.91 -23.69 1.19
N TYR A 110 1.22 -22.41 1.34
CA TYR A 110 0.47 -21.50 2.22
C TYR A 110 -0.94 -21.29 1.70
N ARG A 111 -1.86 -21.07 2.61
CA ARG A 111 -3.27 -20.75 2.37
C ARG A 111 -3.57 -19.36 2.92
N GLU A 112 -4.63 -18.75 2.43
CA GLU A 112 -5.12 -17.44 2.91
C GLU A 112 -5.49 -17.43 4.41
N THR A 113 -5.77 -18.61 4.98
CA THR A 113 -6.08 -18.78 6.40
C THR A 113 -4.85 -18.99 7.29
N ASP A 114 -3.67 -19.13 6.70
CA ASP A 114 -2.43 -19.31 7.48
C ASP A 114 -1.99 -17.97 8.06
N HIS A 115 -1.55 -17.98 9.30
CA HIS A 115 -1.04 -16.79 9.95
C HIS A 115 0.33 -16.41 9.39
N PRO A 116 0.56 -15.13 9.09
CA PRO A 116 1.87 -14.62 8.73
C PRO A 116 2.88 -14.90 9.86
N ASP A 117 4.02 -15.48 9.50
CA ASP A 117 5.02 -15.97 10.46
C ASP A 117 6.47 -15.60 10.11
N ALA A 118 6.67 -14.60 9.26
CA ALA A 118 8.00 -14.15 8.86
C ALA A 118 8.84 -13.72 10.06
N THR A 119 10.12 -14.09 10.03
CA THR A 119 11.10 -13.78 11.09
C THR A 119 12.11 -12.70 10.69
N ASP A 120 12.28 -12.47 9.40
CA ASP A 120 13.16 -11.42 8.90
C ASP A 120 12.57 -10.01 9.08
N PRO A 121 13.40 -8.95 9.15
CA PRO A 121 12.93 -7.60 9.44
C PRO A 121 11.91 -7.06 8.42
N VAL A 122 12.08 -7.36 7.14
CA VAL A 122 11.17 -6.91 6.07
C VAL A 122 9.81 -7.58 6.21
N GLY A 123 9.79 -8.90 6.35
CA GLY A 123 8.57 -9.67 6.53
C GLY A 123 7.79 -9.24 7.78
N ARG A 124 8.49 -9.01 8.90
CA ARG A 124 7.87 -8.50 10.14
C ARG A 124 7.24 -7.12 9.94
N THR A 125 7.92 -6.21 9.23
CA THR A 125 7.36 -4.90 8.95
C THR A 125 6.13 -4.99 8.06
N LEU A 126 6.13 -5.89 7.07
CA LEU A 126 4.94 -6.15 6.23
C LEU A 126 3.77 -6.70 7.05
N ILE A 127 4.01 -7.62 7.98
CA ILE A 127 2.99 -8.13 8.92
C ILE A 127 2.41 -6.97 9.75
N ASP A 128 3.26 -6.09 10.26
CA ASP A 128 2.80 -4.92 11.01
C ASP A 128 1.98 -3.95 10.16
N VAL A 129 2.34 -3.79 8.87
CA VAL A 129 1.57 -2.99 7.91
C VAL A 129 0.18 -3.59 7.67
N GLU A 130 0.10 -4.89 7.38
CA GLU A 130 -1.19 -5.59 7.19
C GLU A 130 -2.08 -5.44 8.44
N ARG A 131 -1.50 -5.65 9.63
CA ARG A 131 -2.22 -5.50 10.89
C ARG A 131 -2.77 -4.08 11.08
N VAL A 132 -1.96 -3.06 10.86
CA VAL A 132 -2.39 -1.65 10.97
C VAL A 132 -3.56 -1.35 10.03
N LEU A 133 -3.52 -1.87 8.81
CA LEU A 133 -4.58 -1.67 7.83
C LEU A 133 -5.86 -2.39 8.23
N THR A 134 -5.78 -3.65 8.64
CA THR A 134 -6.95 -4.46 9.05
C THR A 134 -7.60 -3.97 10.34
N GLU A 135 -6.82 -3.41 11.26
CA GLU A 135 -7.35 -2.82 12.51
C GLU A 135 -8.01 -1.46 12.29
N ALA A 136 -7.57 -0.70 11.28
CA ALA A 136 -8.01 0.67 11.06
C ALA A 136 -9.15 0.82 10.05
N LEU A 137 -9.35 -0.16 9.16
CA LEU A 137 -10.21 -0.04 7.98
C LEU A 137 -11.30 -1.10 7.96
N ASP A 138 -12.55 -0.68 7.75
CA ASP A 138 -13.68 -1.58 7.55
C ASP A 138 -13.68 -2.21 6.16
N GLU A 139 -13.18 -1.48 5.15
CA GLU A 139 -13.07 -1.94 3.75
C GLU A 139 -11.61 -1.96 3.32
N ILE A 140 -10.96 -3.10 3.55
CA ILE A 140 -9.57 -3.37 3.15
C ILE A 140 -9.49 -4.65 2.31
N PHE A 141 -8.68 -4.61 1.26
CA PHE A 141 -8.31 -5.76 0.44
C PHE A 141 -6.79 -5.90 0.45
N ILE A 142 -6.29 -7.06 0.85
CA ILE A 142 -4.86 -7.38 0.92
C ILE A 142 -4.55 -8.55 -0.01
#